data_9317dd890a5f645613b7dc62a1d25a4b
#
_entry.id   9317dd890a5f645613b7dc62a1d25a4b
#
_cell.length_a   1.000
_cell.length_b   1.000
_cell.length_c   1.000
_cell.angle_alpha   90.00
_cell.angle_beta   90.00
_cell.angle_gamma   90.00
#
_symmetry.space_group_name_H-M   'P 1'
#
loop_
_entity.id
_entity.type
_entity.pdbx_description
1 polymer ?
#
loop_
_entity_poly.entity_id
_entity_poly.type
_entity_poly.pdbx_seq_one_letter_code
_entity_poly.pdbx_strand_id
1 'polypeptide(L)'
;MTTEFIWQLPTAGDGRYGEAARLRRGERAADAGSPYSGGVSDPRGSRFNYYDYLHQVARAADLSGFDGVRIGHDLQGEEAWIVAGYVARGTRRIKLVTEFEAAWGSAVYAAKNAASFQRFTSGRLAWQIAPGGTAGDRRRHADYAEDADVLPRIDEFLTVARGVLTTAPFNFKGKFFEVGEGGFRGTLANNPVPKVYLSGASEQAFALSARQADVHVLDAAPPETLRAQAAHIAALAAAAGRKVAIGLRISVVARETEDEARRDAAILQSQSTAAVAAAADDDGPGPAATLVGSFEQVADGLSEYAAAGVSSFLLSAAPHLEEAYRFGENVLPALRERLAAAERQAA
;
A
#
# COMPACT_ATOMS: atom_id res chain seq x y z
N MET A 1 -10.53 -17.79 2.97
CA MET A 1 -9.44 -16.86 3.38
C MET A 1 -10.11 -15.63 3.96
N THR A 2 -9.69 -15.16 5.14
CA THR A 2 -10.28 -13.96 5.74
C THR A 2 -9.90 -12.74 4.91
N THR A 3 -10.88 -11.96 4.47
CA THR A 3 -10.66 -10.70 3.72
C THR A 3 -9.98 -9.68 4.61
N GLU A 4 -8.95 -8.98 4.09
CA GLU A 4 -8.21 -7.95 4.82
C GLU A 4 -8.43 -6.55 4.22
N PHE A 5 -8.48 -5.54 5.08
CA PHE A 5 -8.68 -4.15 4.75
C PHE A 5 -7.48 -3.32 5.20
N ILE A 6 -6.81 -2.69 4.24
CA ILE A 6 -5.55 -1.97 4.43
C ILE A 6 -5.79 -0.51 4.05
N TRP A 7 -5.52 0.41 4.98
CA TRP A 7 -5.70 1.83 4.76
C TRP A 7 -4.42 2.48 4.26
N GLN A 8 -4.52 3.36 3.26
CA GLN A 8 -3.39 4.11 2.71
C GLN A 8 -2.93 5.20 3.69
N LEU A 9 -1.63 5.25 3.97
CA LEU A 9 -1.00 6.44 4.59
C LEU A 9 -0.58 7.44 3.51
N PRO A 10 -0.86 8.73 3.71
CA PRO A 10 -0.55 9.77 2.73
C PRO A 10 0.92 10.22 2.83
N THR A 11 1.88 9.37 2.46
CA THR A 11 3.32 9.64 2.55
C THR A 11 3.76 10.83 1.69
N ALA A 12 3.09 11.08 0.58
CA ALA A 12 3.37 12.21 -0.32
C ALA A 12 2.54 13.47 -0.01
N GLY A 13 1.66 13.41 0.99
CA GLY A 13 0.78 14.50 1.38
C GLY A 13 -0.69 14.10 1.43
N ASP A 14 -1.46 14.83 2.21
CA ASP A 14 -2.91 14.64 2.31
C ASP A 14 -3.62 15.67 1.43
N GLY A 15 -4.05 15.26 0.26
CA GLY A 15 -4.74 16.10 -0.72
C GLY A 15 -6.11 16.57 -0.19
N ARG A 16 -6.09 17.63 0.61
CA ARG A 16 -7.30 18.26 1.12
C ARG A 16 -7.33 19.73 0.75
N TYR A 17 -8.29 20.15 -0.10
CA TYR A 17 -8.63 21.54 -0.37
C TYR A 17 -7.53 22.45 -0.95
N GLY A 18 -7.50 22.67 -2.21
CA GLY A 18 -6.75 23.72 -2.88
C GLY A 18 -5.26 23.80 -2.47
N GLU A 19 -4.82 24.90 -1.89
CA GLU A 19 -3.44 25.08 -1.45
C GLU A 19 -2.97 24.07 -0.40
N ALA A 20 -3.87 23.51 0.39
CA ALA A 20 -3.54 22.46 1.36
C ALA A 20 -3.10 21.15 0.70
N ALA A 21 -3.38 20.94 -0.58
CA ALA A 21 -2.81 19.84 -1.35
C ALA A 21 -1.29 19.94 -1.53
N ARG A 22 -0.74 21.14 -1.40
CA ARG A 22 0.71 21.43 -1.50
C ARG A 22 1.39 21.51 -0.13
N LEU A 23 0.62 21.65 0.95
CA LEU A 23 1.15 21.74 2.29
C LEU A 23 0.87 20.43 3.01
N ARG A 24 1.91 19.75 3.42
CA ARG A 24 1.78 18.60 4.29
C ARG A 24 1.23 19.06 5.64
N ARG A 25 0.23 18.35 6.13
CA ARG A 25 -0.42 18.67 7.40
C ARG A 25 0.60 18.64 8.56
N GLY A 26 0.66 19.71 9.34
CA GLY A 26 1.62 19.85 10.44
C GLY A 26 2.98 20.41 10.06
N GLU A 27 3.27 20.64 8.79
CA GLU A 27 4.48 21.33 8.36
C GLU A 27 4.24 22.83 8.18
N ARG A 28 5.29 23.60 8.46
CA ARG A 28 5.28 25.04 8.28
C ARG A 28 5.98 25.36 6.96
N ALA A 29 5.28 26.02 6.05
CA ALA A 29 5.95 26.68 4.94
C ALA A 29 6.82 27.82 5.50
N ALA A 30 8.02 28.02 4.94
CA ALA A 30 8.97 29.01 5.41
C ALA A 30 8.39 30.43 5.48
N ASP A 31 7.42 30.73 4.61
CA ASP A 31 6.81 32.05 4.44
C ASP A 31 5.36 32.12 4.97
N ALA A 32 4.81 31.06 5.53
CA ALA A 32 3.44 31.05 6.02
C ALA A 32 3.39 31.44 7.50
N GLY A 33 2.62 32.44 7.85
CA GLY A 33 2.40 32.89 9.23
C GLY A 33 1.71 31.85 10.11
N SER A 34 1.01 30.86 9.54
CA SER A 34 0.45 29.71 10.23
C SER A 34 0.43 28.48 9.32
N PRO A 35 0.83 27.31 9.82
CA PRO A 35 0.76 26.06 9.06
C PRO A 35 -0.68 25.55 8.87
N TYR A 36 -1.62 26.13 9.59
CA TYR A 36 -3.02 25.77 9.53
C TYR A 36 -3.82 26.91 8.96
N SER A 37 -4.27 26.79 7.73
CA SER A 37 -5.28 27.70 7.22
C SER A 37 -6.56 27.54 8.02
N GLY A 38 -7.03 28.61 8.62
CA GLY A 38 -8.37 28.70 9.18
C GLY A 38 -8.63 28.02 10.54
N GLY A 39 -7.78 28.27 11.52
CA GLY A 39 -8.17 28.11 12.93
C GLY A 39 -8.02 26.73 13.56
N VAL A 40 -7.41 25.78 12.89
CA VAL A 40 -7.02 24.52 13.56
C VAL A 40 -5.64 24.72 14.20
N SER A 41 -5.62 24.91 15.50
CA SER A 41 -4.37 24.94 16.28
C SER A 41 -4.09 23.55 16.85
N ASP A 42 -2.92 22.98 16.55
CA ASP A 42 -2.45 21.83 17.30
C ASP A 42 -1.86 22.33 18.64
N PRO A 43 -2.34 21.84 19.79
CA PRO A 43 -1.84 22.27 21.11
C PRO A 43 -0.36 21.93 21.32
N ARG A 44 0.22 21.04 20.52
CA ARG A 44 1.64 20.70 20.52
C ARG A 44 2.51 21.76 19.83
N GLY A 45 1.88 22.69 19.09
CA GLY A 45 2.55 23.81 18.44
C GLY A 45 3.62 23.37 17.45
N SER A 46 4.84 23.96 17.58
CA SER A 46 5.95 23.67 16.67
C SER A 46 6.58 22.28 16.82
N ARG A 47 6.16 21.47 17.79
CA ARG A 47 6.62 20.08 17.96
C ARG A 47 5.86 19.09 17.10
N PHE A 48 4.66 19.47 16.66
CA PHE A 48 3.89 18.62 15.72
C PHE A 48 4.50 18.70 14.33
N ASN A 49 4.78 17.56 13.72
CA ASN A 49 5.30 17.45 12.37
C ASN A 49 4.48 16.44 11.54
N TYR A 50 4.85 16.26 10.27
CA TYR A 50 4.10 15.41 9.37
C TYR A 50 4.11 13.93 9.78
N TYR A 51 5.16 13.43 10.40
CA TYR A 51 5.21 12.07 10.94
C TYR A 51 4.18 11.85 12.05
N ASP A 52 3.92 12.86 12.88
CA ASP A 52 2.85 12.80 13.90
C ASP A 52 1.48 12.67 13.23
N TYR A 53 1.27 13.34 12.10
CA TYR A 53 0.04 13.20 11.33
C TYR A 53 -0.09 11.79 10.72
N LEU A 54 0.95 11.28 10.08
CA LEU A 54 0.95 9.90 9.57
C LEU A 54 0.65 8.88 10.68
N HIS A 55 1.21 9.10 11.86
CA HIS A 55 0.92 8.28 13.04
C HIS A 55 -0.54 8.39 13.49
N GLN A 56 -1.15 9.58 13.43
CA GLN A 56 -2.57 9.76 13.74
C GLN A 56 -3.45 8.98 12.75
N VAL A 57 -3.15 9.02 11.45
CA VAL A 57 -3.87 8.24 10.44
C VAL A 57 -3.74 6.74 10.70
N ALA A 58 -2.53 6.26 11.02
CA ALA A 58 -2.32 4.85 11.32
C ALA A 58 -3.07 4.41 12.60
N ARG A 59 -3.11 5.27 13.62
CA ARG A 59 -3.91 5.00 14.82
C ARG A 59 -5.40 5.02 14.56
N ALA A 60 -5.88 5.94 13.73
CA ALA A 60 -7.27 5.96 13.32
C ALA A 60 -7.65 4.64 12.64
N ALA A 61 -6.83 4.16 11.71
CA ALA A 61 -7.04 2.87 11.06
C ALA A 61 -7.04 1.70 12.05
N ASP A 62 -6.07 1.65 13.00
CA ASP A 62 -6.01 0.60 14.04
C ASP A 62 -7.23 0.61 14.96
N LEU A 63 -7.73 1.78 15.34
CA LEU A 63 -8.90 1.95 16.20
C LEU A 63 -10.21 1.63 15.47
N SER A 64 -10.30 1.99 14.20
CA SER A 64 -11.49 1.77 13.36
C SER A 64 -11.57 0.36 12.77
N GLY A 65 -10.65 -0.53 13.13
CA GLY A 65 -10.75 -1.95 12.81
C GLY A 65 -10.14 -2.37 11.46
N PHE A 66 -9.30 -1.55 10.84
CA PHE A 66 -8.51 -2.00 9.68
C PHE A 66 -7.47 -3.04 10.08
N ASP A 67 -7.12 -3.92 9.13
CA ASP A 67 -6.16 -4.99 9.35
C ASP A 67 -4.72 -4.55 9.11
N GLY A 68 -4.52 -3.48 8.34
CA GLY A 68 -3.21 -2.95 8.00
C GLY A 68 -3.24 -1.49 7.55
N VAL A 69 -2.04 -0.91 7.46
CA VAL A 69 -1.81 0.33 6.72
C VAL A 69 -0.79 0.08 5.62
N ARG A 70 -1.04 0.68 4.45
CA ARG A 70 -0.08 0.73 3.36
C ARG A 70 0.72 2.02 3.47
N ILE A 71 2.02 1.89 3.49
CA ILE A 71 2.99 2.97 3.52
C ILE A 71 3.58 3.03 2.12
N GLY A 72 2.98 3.88 1.27
CA GLY A 72 3.30 3.96 -0.14
C GLY A 72 4.67 4.55 -0.39
N HIS A 73 5.32 4.05 -1.42
CA HIS A 73 6.49 4.66 -2.02
C HIS A 73 6.07 5.79 -2.95
N ASP A 74 6.75 6.91 -2.87
CA ASP A 74 6.56 8.08 -3.71
C ASP A 74 7.88 8.84 -3.83
N LEU A 75 8.18 9.36 -5.04
CA LEU A 75 9.43 10.10 -5.32
C LEU A 75 9.59 11.37 -4.48
N GLN A 76 8.48 12.01 -4.13
CA GLN A 76 8.42 13.26 -3.38
C GLN A 76 7.90 13.06 -1.96
N GLY A 77 7.57 11.80 -1.60
CA GLY A 77 7.01 11.43 -0.32
C GLY A 77 8.06 11.13 0.75
N GLU A 78 7.58 10.85 1.96
CA GLU A 78 8.43 10.36 3.04
C GLU A 78 8.91 8.93 2.76
N GLU A 79 10.12 8.63 3.18
CA GLU A 79 10.72 7.32 3.01
C GLU A 79 9.93 6.24 3.81
N ALA A 80 9.46 5.22 3.10
CA ALA A 80 8.48 4.28 3.64
C ALA A 80 8.98 3.45 4.83
N TRP A 81 10.27 3.06 4.88
CA TRP A 81 10.83 2.32 6.01
C TRP A 81 10.95 3.17 7.28
N ILE A 82 11.25 4.46 7.12
CA ILE A 82 11.32 5.41 8.22
C ILE A 82 9.93 5.63 8.80
N VAL A 83 8.94 5.87 7.94
CA VAL A 83 7.52 5.99 8.34
C VAL A 83 7.05 4.71 9.03
N ALA A 84 7.34 3.52 8.47
CA ALA A 84 6.98 2.25 9.06
C ALA A 84 7.57 2.08 10.48
N GLY A 85 8.85 2.43 10.68
CA GLY A 85 9.51 2.39 11.98
C GLY A 85 8.85 3.32 13.00
N TYR A 86 8.49 4.53 12.57
CA TYR A 86 7.81 5.51 13.42
C TYR A 86 6.40 5.04 13.83
N VAL A 87 5.61 4.60 12.87
CA VAL A 87 4.23 4.11 13.08
C VAL A 87 4.20 2.84 13.93
N ALA A 88 5.16 1.94 13.75
CA ALA A 88 5.25 0.68 14.47
C ALA A 88 5.31 0.86 15.99
N ARG A 89 5.91 1.93 16.47
CA ARG A 89 6.04 2.23 17.92
C ARG A 89 4.71 2.59 18.56
N GLY A 90 3.83 3.25 17.82
CA GLY A 90 2.55 3.75 18.34
C GLY A 90 1.35 2.85 18.06
N THR A 91 1.54 1.74 17.32
CA THR A 91 0.50 0.76 16.98
C THR A 91 0.86 -0.63 17.49
N ARG A 92 -0.13 -1.51 17.67
CA ARG A 92 0.10 -2.83 18.27
C ARG A 92 -0.33 -4.00 17.40
N ARG A 93 -1.39 -3.87 16.63
CA ARG A 93 -2.01 -4.98 15.89
C ARG A 93 -1.94 -4.80 14.38
N ILE A 94 -2.01 -3.56 13.92
CA ILE A 94 -2.12 -3.24 12.51
C ILE A 94 -0.87 -3.67 11.73
N LYS A 95 -1.06 -4.31 10.57
CA LYS A 95 0.01 -4.69 9.66
C LYS A 95 0.60 -3.45 9.01
N LEU A 96 1.87 -3.50 8.66
CA LEU A 96 2.62 -2.42 8.02
C LEU A 96 3.06 -2.91 6.64
N VAL A 97 2.26 -2.62 5.62
CA VAL A 97 2.59 -2.94 4.22
C VAL A 97 3.48 -1.82 3.70
N THR A 98 4.79 -2.04 3.78
CA THR A 98 5.80 -1.05 3.42
C THR A 98 6.21 -1.25 1.96
N GLU A 99 6.01 -0.21 1.15
CA GLU A 99 6.35 -0.22 -0.26
C GLU A 99 7.72 0.39 -0.51
N PHE A 100 8.50 -0.26 -1.37
CA PHE A 100 9.82 0.19 -1.78
C PHE A 100 10.23 -0.47 -3.08
N GLU A 101 11.29 0.05 -3.73
CA GLU A 101 11.82 -0.51 -4.96
C GLU A 101 13.00 -1.47 -4.72
N ALA A 102 13.05 -2.56 -5.48
CA ALA A 102 14.19 -3.49 -5.46
C ALA A 102 15.50 -2.85 -5.95
N ALA A 103 15.41 -1.70 -6.62
CA ALA A 103 16.55 -0.91 -7.09
C ALA A 103 17.34 -0.24 -5.95
N TRP A 104 16.72 0.02 -4.81
CA TRP A 104 17.26 0.90 -3.78
C TRP A 104 18.12 0.20 -2.74
N GLY A 105 18.82 -0.82 -3.12
CA GLY A 105 19.81 -1.40 -2.26
C GLY A 105 19.95 -2.91 -2.34
N SER A 106 20.74 -3.43 -1.42
CA SER A 106 21.01 -4.85 -1.31
C SER A 106 19.80 -5.62 -0.81
N ALA A 107 19.44 -6.70 -1.50
CA ALA A 107 18.42 -7.64 -1.05
C ALA A 107 18.72 -8.22 0.34
N VAL A 108 20.01 -8.43 0.65
CA VAL A 108 20.48 -8.88 1.98
C VAL A 108 20.23 -7.82 3.04
N TYR A 109 20.45 -6.53 2.70
CA TYR A 109 20.20 -5.43 3.63
C TYR A 109 18.71 -5.24 3.89
N ALA A 110 17.87 -5.31 2.87
CA ALA A 110 16.42 -5.28 3.02
C ALA A 110 15.92 -6.46 3.90
N ALA A 111 16.44 -7.65 3.68
CA ALA A 111 16.16 -8.82 4.51
C ALA A 111 16.59 -8.62 5.96
N LYS A 112 17.75 -7.99 6.22
CA LYS A 112 18.22 -7.65 7.57
C LYS A 112 17.29 -6.66 8.28
N ASN A 113 16.84 -5.62 7.56
CA ASN A 113 15.86 -4.68 8.06
C ASN A 113 14.56 -5.40 8.41
N ALA A 114 14.07 -6.27 7.51
CA ALA A 114 12.88 -7.06 7.73
C ALA A 114 12.99 -7.97 8.96
N ALA A 115 14.07 -8.72 9.13
CA ALA A 115 14.28 -9.56 10.29
C ALA A 115 14.23 -8.76 11.60
N SER A 116 14.87 -7.60 11.62
CA SER A 116 14.84 -6.69 12.78
C SER A 116 13.43 -6.17 13.03
N PHE A 117 12.72 -5.77 11.96
CA PHE A 117 11.37 -5.25 12.02
C PHE A 117 10.37 -6.28 12.53
N GLN A 118 10.43 -7.51 11.98
CA GLN A 118 9.58 -8.63 12.41
C GLN A 118 9.76 -8.93 13.91
N ARG A 119 10.99 -8.87 14.41
CA ARG A 119 11.28 -9.10 15.83
C ARG A 119 10.60 -8.07 16.75
N PHE A 120 10.77 -6.77 16.49
CA PHE A 120 10.20 -5.76 17.40
C PHE A 120 8.72 -5.50 17.18
N THR A 121 8.16 -5.92 16.03
CA THR A 121 6.73 -5.77 15.71
C THR A 121 5.93 -7.06 15.89
N SER A 122 6.58 -8.18 16.26
CA SER A 122 5.93 -9.48 16.35
C SER A 122 5.29 -9.94 15.03
N GLY A 123 6.00 -9.76 13.91
CA GLY A 123 5.58 -10.26 12.60
C GLY A 123 4.61 -9.38 11.82
N ARG A 124 4.50 -8.08 12.14
CA ARG A 124 3.54 -7.18 11.46
C ARG A 124 4.01 -6.57 10.14
N LEU A 125 5.29 -6.70 9.78
CA LEU A 125 5.79 -6.18 8.52
C LEU A 125 5.32 -7.03 7.34
N ALA A 126 4.84 -6.37 6.29
CA ALA A 126 4.69 -6.91 4.95
C ALA A 126 5.40 -6.02 3.94
N TRP A 127 5.79 -6.57 2.82
CA TRP A 127 6.46 -5.87 1.74
C TRP A 127 5.52 -5.65 0.57
N GLN A 128 5.54 -4.47 0.01
CA GLN A 128 5.08 -4.23 -1.34
C GLN A 128 6.29 -3.80 -2.18
N ILE A 129 6.58 -4.53 -3.25
CA ILE A 129 7.70 -4.16 -4.13
C ILE A 129 7.14 -3.37 -5.30
N ALA A 130 7.53 -2.10 -5.37
CA ALA A 130 7.17 -1.22 -6.46
C ALA A 130 7.97 -1.57 -7.73
N PRO A 131 7.35 -1.51 -8.92
CA PRO A 131 8.04 -1.81 -10.18
C PRO A 131 8.98 -0.69 -10.64
N GLY A 132 9.04 0.46 -9.94
CA GLY A 132 9.97 1.55 -10.25
C GLY A 132 9.49 2.57 -11.28
N GLY A 133 8.18 2.66 -11.53
CA GLY A 133 7.59 3.68 -12.41
C GLY A 133 8.10 3.63 -13.85
N THR A 134 8.07 4.78 -14.55
CA THR A 134 8.60 4.94 -15.90
C THR A 134 10.14 4.94 -15.92
N ALA A 135 10.75 4.81 -17.10
CA ALA A 135 12.20 4.96 -17.25
C ALA A 135 12.69 6.36 -16.79
N GLY A 136 11.84 7.40 -16.94
CA GLY A 136 12.12 8.75 -16.44
C GLY A 136 12.16 8.80 -14.92
N ASP A 137 11.20 8.18 -14.25
CA ASP A 137 11.14 8.12 -12.78
C ASP A 137 12.34 7.37 -12.20
N ARG A 138 12.68 6.23 -12.79
CA ARG A 138 13.84 5.46 -12.37
C ARG A 138 15.15 6.25 -12.50
N ARG A 139 15.33 7.01 -13.59
CA ARG A 139 16.52 7.87 -13.78
C ARG A 139 16.63 8.99 -12.74
N ARG A 140 15.49 9.54 -12.28
CA ARG A 140 15.47 10.53 -11.17
C ARG A 140 16.03 9.94 -9.87
N HIS A 141 15.94 8.62 -9.71
CA HIS A 141 16.49 7.86 -8.58
C HIS A 141 17.83 7.17 -8.88
N ALA A 142 18.52 7.60 -9.93
CA ALA A 142 19.79 7.01 -10.37
C ALA A 142 19.69 5.51 -10.72
N ASP A 143 18.51 5.01 -11.06
CA ASP A 143 18.31 3.68 -11.59
C ASP A 143 18.22 3.73 -13.12
N TYR A 144 19.22 3.16 -13.78
CA TYR A 144 19.37 3.12 -15.23
C TYR A 144 19.08 1.73 -15.82
N ALA A 145 18.37 0.87 -15.07
CA ALA A 145 17.99 -0.44 -15.60
C ALA A 145 17.03 -0.29 -16.78
N GLU A 146 17.22 -1.13 -17.77
CA GLU A 146 16.30 -1.23 -18.91
C GLU A 146 14.95 -1.79 -18.45
N ASP A 147 13.87 -1.44 -19.14
CA ASP A 147 12.51 -1.89 -18.80
C ASP A 147 12.39 -3.41 -18.70
N ALA A 148 13.09 -4.12 -19.60
CA ALA A 148 13.13 -5.58 -19.61
C ALA A 148 13.82 -6.19 -18.37
N ASP A 149 14.61 -5.44 -17.64
CA ASP A 149 15.37 -5.89 -16.48
C ASP A 149 14.68 -5.63 -15.14
N VAL A 150 13.65 -4.80 -15.12
CA VAL A 150 12.94 -4.39 -13.88
C VAL A 150 12.34 -5.61 -13.17
N LEU A 151 11.48 -6.36 -13.84
CA LEU A 151 10.81 -7.53 -13.24
C LEU A 151 11.79 -8.69 -12.94
N PRO A 152 12.74 -9.04 -13.80
CA PRO A 152 13.79 -10.01 -13.47
C PRO A 152 14.62 -9.63 -12.25
N ARG A 153 14.94 -8.34 -12.08
CA ARG A 153 15.65 -7.84 -10.89
C ARG A 153 14.83 -8.01 -9.62
N ILE A 154 13.53 -7.76 -9.67
CA ILE A 154 12.60 -8.01 -8.53
C ILE A 154 12.57 -9.51 -8.19
N ASP A 155 12.54 -10.38 -9.18
CA ASP A 155 12.57 -11.83 -8.98
C ASP A 155 13.82 -12.30 -8.24
N GLU A 156 14.99 -11.86 -8.69
CA GLU A 156 16.27 -12.15 -8.01
C GLU A 156 16.33 -11.53 -6.62
N PHE A 157 15.88 -10.28 -6.47
CA PHE A 157 15.82 -9.60 -5.18
C PHE A 157 15.03 -10.39 -4.14
N LEU A 158 13.81 -10.82 -4.48
CA LEU A 158 12.96 -11.61 -3.60
C LEU A 158 13.53 -12.99 -3.32
N THR A 159 14.15 -13.62 -4.31
CA THR A 159 14.84 -14.91 -4.16
C THR A 159 15.99 -14.80 -3.16
N VAL A 160 16.83 -13.78 -3.31
CA VAL A 160 17.97 -13.54 -2.40
C VAL A 160 17.48 -13.18 -1.01
N ALA A 161 16.51 -12.25 -0.89
CA ALA A 161 16.01 -11.81 0.39
C ALA A 161 15.38 -12.97 1.20
N ARG A 162 14.58 -13.81 0.54
CA ARG A 162 14.01 -15.02 1.17
C ARG A 162 15.10 -16.03 1.53
N GLY A 163 16.06 -16.26 0.61
CA GLY A 163 17.13 -17.20 0.82
C GLY A 163 17.93 -16.88 2.08
N VAL A 164 18.37 -15.63 2.27
CA VAL A 164 19.13 -15.23 3.45
C VAL A 164 18.33 -15.20 4.76
N LEU A 165 16.99 -15.06 4.66
CA LEU A 165 16.10 -15.13 5.83
C LEU A 165 15.87 -16.56 6.29
N THR A 166 15.87 -17.55 5.37
CA THR A 166 15.43 -18.92 5.66
C THR A 166 16.55 -19.97 5.65
N THR A 167 17.69 -19.66 5.05
CA THR A 167 18.76 -20.62 4.81
C THR A 167 20.11 -20.02 5.20
N ALA A 168 20.93 -20.79 5.93
CA ALA A 168 22.31 -20.44 6.25
C ALA A 168 23.18 -21.72 6.28
N PRO A 169 24.26 -21.80 5.46
CA PRO A 169 24.71 -20.79 4.50
C PRO A 169 23.79 -20.72 3.26
N PHE A 170 23.67 -19.54 2.66
CA PHE A 170 22.93 -19.29 1.43
C PHE A 170 23.89 -18.77 0.36
N ASN A 171 23.87 -19.40 -0.81
CA ASN A 171 24.65 -19.00 -1.97
C ASN A 171 23.71 -18.73 -3.14
N PHE A 172 23.95 -17.62 -3.85
CA PHE A 172 23.19 -17.23 -5.03
C PHE A 172 24.08 -16.48 -6.01
N LYS A 173 23.93 -16.76 -7.30
CA LYS A 173 24.59 -16.00 -8.37
C LYS A 173 23.59 -15.79 -9.51
N GLY A 174 23.15 -14.55 -9.69
CA GLY A 174 22.24 -14.09 -10.72
C GLY A 174 22.86 -13.00 -11.59
N LYS A 175 22.01 -12.33 -12.37
CA LYS A 175 22.39 -11.18 -13.19
C LYS A 175 22.55 -9.92 -12.35
N PHE A 176 21.71 -9.73 -11.32
CA PHE A 176 21.61 -8.50 -10.54
C PHE A 176 22.18 -8.63 -9.13
N PHE A 177 22.18 -9.83 -8.58
CA PHE A 177 22.65 -10.09 -7.23
C PHE A 177 23.57 -11.29 -7.16
N GLU A 178 24.54 -11.21 -6.25
CA GLU A 178 25.41 -12.34 -5.92
C GLU A 178 25.59 -12.39 -4.39
N VAL A 179 25.48 -13.58 -3.80
CA VAL A 179 25.66 -13.81 -2.37
C VAL A 179 26.49 -15.07 -2.18
N GLY A 180 27.60 -14.96 -1.42
CA GLY A 180 28.42 -16.08 -1.01
C GLY A 180 28.36 -16.29 0.49
N GLU A 181 28.11 -17.52 0.95
CA GLU A 181 28.08 -17.92 2.37
C GLU A 181 27.13 -17.05 3.22
N GLY A 182 26.05 -16.50 2.62
CA GLY A 182 25.07 -15.66 3.29
C GLY A 182 24.15 -16.42 4.24
N GLY A 183 23.08 -15.75 4.69
CA GLY A 183 22.10 -16.30 5.61
C GLY A 183 22.29 -15.77 7.03
N PHE A 184 21.14 -15.49 7.69
CA PHE A 184 21.18 -14.92 9.04
C PHE A 184 21.32 -16.01 10.10
N ARG A 185 22.07 -15.67 11.15
CA ARG A 185 22.33 -16.51 12.32
C ARG A 185 22.02 -15.72 13.60
N GLY A 186 21.98 -16.42 14.73
CA GLY A 186 21.74 -15.80 16.02
C GLY A 186 20.36 -15.14 16.11
N THR A 187 20.30 -13.92 16.58
CA THR A 187 19.03 -13.20 16.82
C THR A 187 18.23 -12.87 15.58
N LEU A 188 18.85 -12.86 14.41
CA LEU A 188 18.18 -12.58 13.14
C LEU A 188 17.71 -13.85 12.41
N ALA A 189 18.10 -15.04 12.89
CA ALA A 189 17.62 -16.30 12.33
C ALA A 189 16.17 -16.58 12.70
N ASN A 190 15.48 -17.38 11.88
CA ASN A 190 14.12 -17.87 12.13
C ASN A 190 13.06 -16.81 12.37
N ASN A 191 13.26 -15.60 11.82
CA ASN A 191 12.22 -14.58 11.83
C ASN A 191 11.25 -14.82 10.66
N PRO A 192 9.95 -14.48 10.81
CA PRO A 192 8.99 -14.63 9.72
C PRO A 192 9.41 -13.86 8.48
N VAL A 193 9.34 -14.50 7.31
CA VAL A 193 9.47 -13.79 6.03
C VAL A 193 8.28 -12.86 5.88
N PRO A 194 8.47 -11.58 5.53
CA PRO A 194 7.35 -10.67 5.28
C PRO A 194 6.45 -11.19 4.16
N LYS A 195 5.13 -11.02 4.32
CA LYS A 195 4.15 -11.25 3.25
C LYS A 195 4.46 -10.29 2.10
N VAL A 196 4.52 -10.80 0.88
CA VAL A 196 4.92 -10.04 -0.31
C VAL A 196 3.71 -9.67 -1.16
N TYR A 197 3.54 -8.39 -1.41
CA TYR A 197 2.60 -7.81 -2.34
C TYR A 197 3.34 -7.38 -3.60
N LEU A 198 2.86 -7.79 -4.77
CA LEU A 198 3.32 -7.32 -6.08
C LEU A 198 2.14 -6.76 -6.86
N SER A 199 2.42 -5.91 -7.84
CA SER A 199 1.43 -5.31 -8.72
C SER A 199 1.90 -5.28 -10.16
N GLY A 200 1.00 -4.92 -11.06
CA GLY A 200 1.26 -4.76 -12.50
C GLY A 200 0.22 -5.50 -13.34
N ALA A 201 -0.01 -5.00 -14.56
CA ALA A 201 -1.05 -5.51 -15.45
C ALA A 201 -0.49 -6.35 -16.62
N SER A 202 0.83 -6.53 -16.69
CA SER A 202 1.46 -7.30 -17.76
C SER A 202 1.49 -8.79 -17.45
N GLU A 203 1.55 -9.62 -18.50
CA GLU A 203 1.71 -11.06 -18.37
C GLU A 203 2.97 -11.43 -17.57
N GLN A 204 4.06 -10.69 -17.76
CA GLN A 204 5.30 -10.88 -17.01
C GLN A 204 5.12 -10.56 -15.52
N ALA A 205 4.32 -9.53 -15.17
CA ALA A 205 4.01 -9.21 -13.78
C ALA A 205 3.14 -10.30 -13.13
N PHE A 206 2.18 -10.85 -13.85
CA PHE A 206 1.38 -11.99 -13.38
C PHE A 206 2.24 -13.24 -13.16
N ALA A 207 3.12 -13.55 -14.09
CA ALA A 207 4.05 -14.67 -13.98
C ALA A 207 5.04 -14.48 -12.81
N LEU A 208 5.54 -13.27 -12.58
CA LEU A 208 6.37 -12.95 -11.42
C LEU A 208 5.59 -13.13 -10.11
N SER A 209 4.37 -12.61 -10.05
CA SER A 209 3.51 -12.77 -8.89
C SER A 209 3.19 -14.22 -8.59
N ALA A 210 2.92 -15.02 -9.59
CA ALA A 210 2.71 -16.47 -9.46
C ALA A 210 3.88 -17.17 -8.76
N ARG A 211 5.12 -16.73 -9.01
CA ARG A 211 6.33 -17.30 -8.39
C ARG A 211 6.68 -16.67 -7.04
N GLN A 212 6.46 -15.36 -6.88
CA GLN A 212 7.03 -14.61 -5.77
C GLN A 212 6.01 -13.96 -4.83
N ALA A 213 4.80 -13.63 -5.27
CA ALA A 213 3.84 -12.91 -4.44
C ALA A 213 3.06 -13.84 -3.50
N ASP A 214 2.61 -13.26 -2.38
CA ASP A 214 1.55 -13.81 -1.55
C ASP A 214 0.21 -13.12 -1.89
N VAL A 215 0.28 -11.86 -2.36
CA VAL A 215 -0.84 -11.09 -2.87
C VAL A 215 -0.43 -10.41 -4.17
N HIS A 216 -1.25 -10.55 -5.23
CA HIS A 216 -1.13 -9.71 -6.42
C HIS A 216 -2.17 -8.60 -6.36
N VAL A 217 -1.72 -7.35 -6.42
CA VAL A 217 -2.57 -6.16 -6.32
C VAL A 217 -2.95 -5.68 -7.72
N LEU A 218 -4.23 -5.69 -7.99
CA LEU A 218 -4.84 -5.14 -9.21
C LEU A 218 -5.36 -3.74 -8.96
N ASP A 219 -5.44 -2.93 -10.00
CA ASP A 219 -6.17 -1.68 -10.00
C ASP A 219 -7.66 -1.92 -10.25
N ALA A 220 -8.51 -1.03 -9.74
CA ALA A 220 -9.94 -1.18 -9.87
C ALA A 220 -10.38 -1.15 -11.34
N ALA A 221 -11.14 -2.18 -11.70
CA ALA A 221 -11.74 -2.41 -13.01
C ALA A 221 -13.13 -3.05 -12.78
N PRO A 222 -13.97 -3.20 -13.81
CA PRO A 222 -15.22 -3.93 -13.66
C PRO A 222 -15.02 -5.31 -13.04
N PRO A 223 -15.94 -5.78 -12.15
CA PRO A 223 -15.79 -7.05 -11.43
C PRO A 223 -15.54 -8.27 -12.32
N GLU A 224 -16.12 -8.31 -13.53
CA GLU A 224 -15.90 -9.38 -14.51
C GLU A 224 -14.46 -9.40 -15.03
N THR A 225 -13.86 -8.24 -15.25
CA THR A 225 -12.45 -8.12 -15.67
C THR A 225 -11.53 -8.62 -14.55
N LEU A 226 -11.79 -8.20 -13.30
CA LEU A 226 -11.01 -8.66 -12.15
C LEU A 226 -11.14 -10.17 -11.93
N ARG A 227 -12.33 -10.73 -12.13
CA ARG A 227 -12.56 -12.18 -12.04
C ARG A 227 -11.73 -12.94 -13.07
N ALA A 228 -11.66 -12.44 -14.30
CA ALA A 228 -10.85 -13.06 -15.35
C ALA A 228 -9.35 -12.99 -15.03
N GLN A 229 -8.86 -11.84 -14.58
CA GLN A 229 -7.47 -11.65 -14.15
C GLN A 229 -7.14 -12.52 -12.94
N ALA A 230 -8.00 -12.58 -11.93
CA ALA A 230 -7.83 -13.41 -10.76
C ALA A 230 -7.72 -14.90 -11.12
N ALA A 231 -8.59 -15.38 -12.01
CA ALA A 231 -8.55 -16.76 -12.49
C ALA A 231 -7.25 -17.06 -13.25
N HIS A 232 -6.78 -16.13 -14.08
CA HIS A 232 -5.53 -16.27 -14.81
C HIS A 232 -4.32 -16.35 -13.87
N ILE A 233 -4.21 -15.41 -12.91
CA ILE A 233 -3.15 -15.41 -11.88
C ILE A 233 -3.20 -16.71 -11.06
N ALA A 234 -4.39 -17.17 -10.68
CA ALA A 234 -4.56 -18.41 -9.93
C ALA A 234 -4.06 -19.63 -10.72
N ALA A 235 -4.31 -19.69 -12.04
CA ALA A 235 -3.80 -20.75 -12.92
C ALA A 235 -2.27 -20.74 -13.00
N LEU A 236 -1.65 -19.57 -13.17
CA LEU A 236 -0.19 -19.42 -13.18
C LEU A 236 0.43 -19.82 -11.83
N ALA A 237 -0.19 -19.42 -10.72
CA ALA A 237 0.26 -19.76 -9.39
C ALA A 237 0.16 -21.27 -9.11
N ALA A 238 -0.94 -21.91 -9.53
CA ALA A 238 -1.13 -23.36 -9.40
C ALA A 238 -0.07 -24.12 -10.19
N ALA A 239 0.28 -23.67 -11.40
CA ALA A 239 1.36 -24.27 -12.21
C ALA A 239 2.73 -24.13 -11.51
N ALA A 240 2.93 -23.09 -10.68
CA ALA A 240 4.11 -22.89 -9.84
C ALA A 240 4.01 -23.59 -8.47
N GLY A 241 2.97 -24.40 -8.21
CA GLY A 241 2.74 -25.08 -6.94
C GLY A 241 2.37 -24.13 -5.78
N ARG A 242 1.85 -22.94 -6.09
CA ARG A 242 1.56 -21.87 -5.12
C ARG A 242 0.09 -21.43 -5.16
N LYS A 243 -0.27 -20.63 -4.17
CA LYS A 243 -1.52 -19.87 -4.14
C LYS A 243 -1.17 -18.40 -3.97
N VAL A 244 -1.81 -17.54 -4.76
CA VAL A 244 -1.66 -16.08 -4.70
C VAL A 244 -3.04 -15.49 -4.45
N ALA A 245 -3.16 -14.68 -3.41
CA ALA A 245 -4.37 -13.92 -3.12
C ALA A 245 -4.47 -12.71 -4.06
N ILE A 246 -5.68 -12.22 -4.28
CA ILE A 246 -5.90 -11.02 -5.09
C ILE A 246 -6.18 -9.83 -4.18
N GLY A 247 -5.36 -8.79 -4.35
CA GLY A 247 -5.56 -7.47 -3.79
C GLY A 247 -6.22 -6.53 -4.78
N LEU A 248 -6.92 -5.53 -4.28
CA LEU A 248 -7.51 -4.46 -5.07
C LEU A 248 -7.11 -3.10 -4.50
N ARG A 249 -6.52 -2.24 -5.33
CA ARG A 249 -6.28 -0.84 -4.99
C ARG A 249 -7.45 0.00 -5.49
N ILE A 250 -8.14 0.69 -4.57
CA ILE A 250 -9.32 1.47 -4.88
C ILE A 250 -9.45 2.65 -3.92
N SER A 251 -9.86 3.80 -4.45
CA SER A 251 -10.26 4.96 -3.65
C SER A 251 -11.75 4.89 -3.35
N VAL A 252 -12.17 5.46 -2.22
CA VAL A 252 -13.57 5.46 -1.81
C VAL A 252 -14.03 6.86 -1.38
N VAL A 253 -15.28 7.20 -1.71
CA VAL A 253 -16.00 8.35 -1.15
C VAL A 253 -17.34 7.86 -0.65
N ALA A 254 -17.44 7.62 0.66
CA ALA A 254 -18.61 7.07 1.30
C ALA A 254 -19.27 8.15 2.19
N ARG A 255 -20.57 8.38 2.03
CA ARG A 255 -21.35 9.33 2.83
C ARG A 255 -22.65 8.69 3.31
N GLU A 256 -23.43 9.42 4.08
CA GLU A 256 -24.74 8.94 4.50
C GLU A 256 -25.67 8.77 3.30
N THR A 257 -25.62 9.69 2.34
CA THR A 257 -26.41 9.66 1.13
C THR A 257 -25.55 9.66 -0.14
N GLU A 258 -26.06 9.12 -1.23
CA GLU A 258 -25.42 9.12 -2.54
C GLU A 258 -25.16 10.54 -3.07
N ASP A 259 -26.12 11.46 -2.83
CA ASP A 259 -26.01 12.84 -3.27
C ASP A 259 -24.86 13.60 -2.56
N GLU A 260 -24.66 13.33 -1.28
CA GLU A 260 -23.50 13.86 -0.55
C GLU A 260 -22.20 13.30 -1.07
N ALA A 261 -22.14 11.99 -1.28
CA ALA A 261 -20.96 11.33 -1.81
C ALA A 261 -20.57 11.88 -3.19
N ARG A 262 -21.54 12.05 -4.08
CA ARG A 262 -21.31 12.62 -5.41
C ARG A 262 -20.83 14.07 -5.37
N ARG A 263 -21.39 14.90 -4.49
CA ARG A 263 -20.93 16.29 -4.31
C ARG A 263 -19.49 16.36 -3.83
N ASP A 264 -19.16 15.57 -2.81
CA ASP A 264 -17.81 15.53 -2.25
C ASP A 264 -16.80 14.96 -3.27
N ALA A 265 -17.17 13.92 -4.01
CA ALA A 265 -16.34 13.36 -5.08
C ALA A 265 -16.05 14.39 -6.18
N ALA A 266 -17.05 15.18 -6.59
CA ALA A 266 -16.87 16.25 -7.59
C ALA A 266 -15.91 17.35 -7.09
N ILE A 267 -16.00 17.72 -5.81
CA ILE A 267 -15.07 18.65 -5.17
C ILE A 267 -13.65 18.10 -5.17
N LEU A 268 -13.45 16.86 -4.73
CA LEU A 268 -12.14 16.20 -4.70
C LEU A 268 -11.55 16.09 -6.11
N GLN A 269 -12.36 15.72 -7.10
CA GLN A 269 -11.92 15.63 -8.49
C GLN A 269 -11.49 16.98 -9.05
N SER A 270 -12.23 18.07 -8.80
CA SER A 270 -11.87 19.41 -9.23
C SER A 270 -10.54 19.88 -8.66
N GLN A 271 -10.27 19.53 -7.41
CA GLN A 271 -9.03 19.84 -6.71
C GLN A 271 -7.85 19.03 -7.23
N SER A 272 -8.05 17.73 -7.49
CA SER A 272 -7.04 16.86 -8.10
C SER A 272 -6.65 17.33 -9.48
N THR A 273 -7.61 17.73 -10.32
CA THR A 273 -7.37 18.24 -11.67
C THR A 273 -6.56 19.54 -11.63
N ALA A 274 -6.84 20.43 -10.67
CA ALA A 274 -6.07 21.65 -10.47
C ALA A 274 -4.64 21.36 -9.96
N ALA A 275 -4.46 20.37 -9.09
CA ALA A 275 -3.16 19.97 -8.60
C ALA A 275 -2.32 19.27 -9.69
N VAL A 276 -2.92 18.40 -10.50
CA VAL A 276 -2.28 17.73 -11.65
C VAL A 276 -1.89 18.76 -12.72
N ALA A 277 -2.74 19.75 -13.02
CA ALA A 277 -2.41 20.83 -13.95
C ALA A 277 -1.24 21.71 -13.48
N ALA A 278 -1.04 21.80 -12.16
CA ALA A 278 0.08 22.53 -11.55
C ALA A 278 1.36 21.69 -11.42
N ALA A 279 1.24 20.35 -11.50
CA ALA A 279 2.34 19.37 -11.41
C ALA A 279 2.57 18.68 -12.77
N ALA A 280 2.42 19.39 -13.88
CA ALA A 280 2.37 18.87 -15.26
C ALA A 280 3.59 18.05 -15.74
N ASP A 281 4.52 17.70 -14.86
CA ASP A 281 5.69 16.87 -15.15
C ASP A 281 5.68 15.49 -14.43
N ASP A 282 4.56 15.11 -13.79
CA ASP A 282 4.50 13.85 -13.01
C ASP A 282 3.71 12.77 -13.77
N ASP A 283 4.43 11.84 -14.41
CA ASP A 283 3.91 10.63 -15.06
C ASP A 283 3.58 9.50 -14.05
N GLY A 284 3.29 9.83 -12.81
CA GLY A 284 2.91 8.87 -11.78
C GLY A 284 1.65 8.05 -12.15
N PRO A 285 1.41 6.88 -11.52
CA PRO A 285 0.21 6.09 -11.78
C PRO A 285 -1.03 6.97 -11.55
N GLY A 286 -1.87 7.08 -12.57
CA GLY A 286 -3.08 7.90 -12.53
C GLY A 286 -3.96 7.64 -11.30
N PRO A 287 -4.90 8.53 -10.98
CA PRO A 287 -5.74 8.39 -9.80
C PRO A 287 -6.44 7.02 -9.85
N ALA A 288 -6.34 6.27 -8.74
CA ALA A 288 -7.05 5.00 -8.60
C ALA A 288 -8.55 5.23 -8.84
N ALA A 289 -9.20 4.30 -9.52
CA ALA A 289 -10.64 4.39 -9.69
C ALA A 289 -11.33 4.57 -8.33
N THR A 290 -12.34 5.43 -8.28
CA THR A 290 -13.02 5.80 -7.05
C THR A 290 -14.42 5.21 -7.00
N LEU A 291 -14.72 4.47 -5.93
CA LEU A 291 -16.06 4.00 -5.62
C LEU A 291 -16.78 5.08 -4.80
N VAL A 292 -17.85 5.64 -5.36
CA VAL A 292 -18.60 6.76 -4.78
C VAL A 292 -20.03 6.31 -4.50
N GLY A 293 -20.53 6.55 -3.28
CA GLY A 293 -21.89 6.20 -2.94
C GLY A 293 -22.23 6.40 -1.47
N SER A 294 -23.45 6.02 -1.11
CA SER A 294 -23.84 5.90 0.31
C SER A 294 -23.00 4.83 1.00
N PHE A 295 -22.98 4.82 2.34
CA PHE A 295 -22.27 3.78 3.10
C PHE A 295 -22.67 2.38 2.66
N GLU A 296 -23.95 2.16 2.42
CA GLU A 296 -24.51 0.88 1.94
C GLU A 296 -24.03 0.55 0.52
N GLN A 297 -24.10 1.50 -0.41
CA GLN A 297 -23.68 1.31 -1.80
C GLN A 297 -22.18 1.00 -1.90
N VAL A 298 -21.36 1.66 -1.08
CA VAL A 298 -19.92 1.38 -1.04
C VAL A 298 -19.64 -0.02 -0.48
N ALA A 299 -20.38 -0.43 0.57
CA ALA A 299 -20.28 -1.79 1.10
C ALA A 299 -20.74 -2.85 0.09
N ASP A 300 -21.80 -2.59 -0.67
CA ASP A 300 -22.27 -3.48 -1.75
C ASP A 300 -21.23 -3.61 -2.85
N GLY A 301 -20.70 -2.49 -3.36
CA GLY A 301 -19.68 -2.51 -4.42
C GLY A 301 -18.40 -3.24 -4.01
N LEU A 302 -17.94 -3.07 -2.76
CA LEU A 302 -16.80 -3.82 -2.26
C LEU A 302 -17.11 -5.31 -2.08
N SER A 303 -18.36 -5.66 -1.75
CA SER A 303 -18.81 -7.06 -1.69
C SER A 303 -18.83 -7.72 -3.08
N GLU A 304 -19.19 -6.97 -4.13
CA GLU A 304 -19.12 -7.45 -5.52
C GLU A 304 -17.66 -7.77 -5.95
N TYR A 305 -16.72 -6.92 -5.57
CA TYR A 305 -15.29 -7.17 -5.79
C TYR A 305 -14.80 -8.40 -5.01
N ALA A 306 -15.26 -8.59 -3.78
CA ALA A 306 -14.93 -9.79 -3.03
C ALA A 306 -15.51 -11.06 -3.70
N ALA A 307 -16.73 -11.00 -4.23
CA ALA A 307 -17.33 -12.07 -5.01
C ALA A 307 -16.61 -12.33 -6.35
N ALA A 308 -15.86 -11.35 -6.86
CA ALA A 308 -14.97 -11.51 -8.00
C ALA A 308 -13.61 -12.14 -7.65
N GLY A 309 -13.35 -12.43 -6.38
CA GLY A 309 -12.14 -13.11 -5.91
C GLY A 309 -11.13 -12.21 -5.18
N VAL A 310 -11.47 -10.94 -4.94
CA VAL A 310 -10.63 -10.02 -4.16
C VAL A 310 -10.70 -10.40 -2.69
N SER A 311 -9.54 -10.52 -2.04
CA SER A 311 -9.43 -10.84 -0.61
C SER A 311 -8.51 -9.89 0.18
N SER A 312 -7.98 -8.85 -0.47
CA SER A 312 -7.20 -7.80 0.18
C SER A 312 -7.54 -6.45 -0.45
N PHE A 313 -8.14 -5.55 0.31
CA PHE A 313 -8.53 -4.22 -0.16
C PHE A 313 -7.52 -3.18 0.34
N LEU A 314 -6.83 -2.52 -0.60
CA LEU A 314 -5.94 -1.39 -0.35
C LEU A 314 -6.75 -0.12 -0.60
N LEU A 315 -7.29 0.44 0.46
CA LEU A 315 -8.26 1.52 0.44
C LEU A 315 -7.59 2.87 0.67
N SER A 316 -8.04 3.88 -0.05
CA SER A 316 -7.65 5.27 0.16
C SER A 316 -8.84 6.20 0.06
N ALA A 317 -8.79 7.30 0.79
CA ALA A 317 -9.71 8.42 0.67
C ALA A 317 -9.04 9.68 1.23
N ALA A 318 -9.50 10.85 0.81
CA ALA A 318 -9.01 12.12 1.31
C ALA A 318 -10.15 12.93 1.96
N PRO A 319 -9.90 13.56 3.11
CA PRO A 319 -8.68 13.56 3.92
C PRO A 319 -8.50 12.24 4.70
N HIS A 320 -7.31 11.67 4.67
CA HIS A 320 -7.05 10.29 5.11
C HIS A 320 -7.40 10.01 6.59
N LEU A 321 -7.25 10.97 7.47
CA LEU A 321 -7.52 10.81 8.90
C LEU A 321 -9.03 10.68 9.17
N GLU A 322 -9.79 11.63 8.70
CA GLU A 322 -11.24 11.70 8.90
C GLU A 322 -11.95 10.55 8.18
N GLU A 323 -11.46 10.22 6.98
CA GLU A 323 -12.04 9.13 6.18
C GLU A 323 -11.73 7.75 6.77
N ALA A 324 -10.58 7.56 7.44
CA ALA A 324 -10.30 6.31 8.15
C ALA A 324 -11.36 6.04 9.25
N TYR A 325 -11.71 7.05 10.03
CA TYR A 325 -12.78 6.93 11.02
C TYR A 325 -14.13 6.71 10.35
N ARG A 326 -14.49 7.56 9.37
CA ARG A 326 -15.79 7.49 8.69
C ARG A 326 -16.04 6.12 8.06
N PHE A 327 -15.08 5.62 7.30
CA PHE A 327 -15.18 4.31 6.66
C PHE A 327 -15.22 3.18 7.70
N GLY A 328 -14.33 3.24 8.68
CA GLY A 328 -14.24 2.22 9.72
C GLY A 328 -15.47 2.11 10.61
N GLU A 329 -16.16 3.22 10.86
CA GLU A 329 -17.36 3.26 11.69
C GLU A 329 -18.65 2.92 10.91
N ASN A 330 -18.74 3.36 9.65
CA ASN A 330 -20.02 3.30 8.92
C ASN A 330 -20.04 2.25 7.78
N VAL A 331 -18.89 1.86 7.24
CA VAL A 331 -18.84 0.91 6.10
C VAL A 331 -18.26 -0.44 6.52
N LEU A 332 -17.13 -0.44 7.21
CA LEU A 332 -16.38 -1.66 7.49
C LEU A 332 -17.14 -2.72 8.30
N PRO A 333 -17.96 -2.38 9.33
CA PRO A 333 -18.72 -3.38 10.07
C PRO A 333 -19.75 -4.10 9.22
N ALA A 334 -20.56 -3.35 8.46
CA ALA A 334 -21.57 -3.92 7.56
C ALA A 334 -20.95 -4.76 6.44
N LEU A 335 -19.83 -4.30 5.87
CA LEU A 335 -19.09 -5.04 4.85
C LEU A 335 -18.55 -6.37 5.41
N ARG A 336 -17.95 -6.37 6.59
CA ARG A 336 -17.46 -7.60 7.23
C ARG A 336 -18.58 -8.59 7.51
N GLU A 337 -19.75 -8.12 7.93
CA GLU A 337 -20.92 -8.96 8.18
C GLU A 337 -21.41 -9.63 6.89
N ARG A 338 -21.49 -8.86 5.78
CA ARG A 338 -21.88 -9.39 4.46
C ARG A 338 -20.90 -10.46 3.96
N LEU A 339 -19.60 -10.19 4.07
CA LEU A 339 -18.57 -11.15 3.65
C LEU A 339 -18.61 -12.43 4.48
N ALA A 340 -18.79 -12.32 5.80
CA ALA A 340 -18.94 -13.49 6.67
C ALA A 340 -20.22 -14.27 6.38
N ALA A 341 -21.32 -13.60 6.02
CA ALA A 341 -22.56 -14.25 5.58
C ALA A 341 -22.36 -15.02 4.28
N ALA A 342 -21.68 -14.43 3.29
CA ALA A 342 -21.38 -15.07 2.01
C ALA A 342 -20.46 -16.31 2.19
N GLU A 343 -19.44 -16.23 3.05
CA GLU A 343 -18.56 -17.37 3.38
C GLU A 343 -19.36 -18.52 4.01
N ARG A 344 -20.32 -18.23 4.90
CA ARG A 344 -21.18 -19.28 5.52
C ARG A 344 -22.12 -19.94 4.51
N GLN A 345 -22.56 -19.22 3.47
CA GLN A 345 -23.42 -19.79 2.43
C GLN A 345 -22.65 -20.66 1.42
N ALA A 346 -21.34 -20.42 1.26
CA ALA A 346 -20.48 -21.14 0.35
C ALA A 346 -19.82 -22.40 0.96
N ALA A 347 -19.89 -22.55 2.28
CA ALA A 347 -19.34 -23.69 3.04
C ALA A 347 -20.33 -24.83 3.24
#